data_22e71469e0c925024851349aa1e73b48
#
_entry.id   22e71469e0c925024851349aa1e73b48
#
_cell.length_a   1.000
_cell.length_b   1.000
_cell.length_c   1.000
_cell.angle_alpha   90.00
_cell.angle_beta   90.00
_cell.angle_gamma   90.00
#
_symmetry.space_group_name_H-M   'P 1'
#
loop_
_entity.id
_entity.type
_entity.pdbx_description
1 polymer ?
#
loop_
_entity_poly.entity_id
_entity_poly.type
_entity_poly.pdbx_seq_one_letter_code
_entity_poly.pdbx_strand_id
1 'polypeptide(L)'
;ERSRSIGEIVAHVRSLAVQGVREITLLGQIVDRYGKDVPDGPDLADLLRMVHRVTEDTGLERIRFLTSHPNWMTNKILDTVAELPHLMPVIEVPVQAGDDVVLQNMKRGYTVDQYRKLVANIRSRIPDVAIHTDVIVGFPGETEEQFQNTYDLLAELKLDKVHLARYSPRPHTLSARSMPDDVSDEEKKRRHETTDEMQAGVLAEINARTLGKTVPVLVEEYLKGRWRGRTPQNKLVFFED
;
A
#
# COMPACT_ATOMS: atom_id res chain seq x y z
N GLU A 1 7.89 -10.70 -16.90
CA GLU A 1 8.41 -10.36 -15.55
C GLU A 1 9.63 -11.23 -15.26
N ARG A 2 10.62 -10.68 -14.57
CA ARG A 2 11.81 -11.40 -14.14
C ARG A 2 12.20 -10.95 -12.75
N SER A 3 12.22 -11.88 -11.81
CA SER A 3 12.72 -11.65 -10.46
C SER A 3 14.25 -11.53 -10.46
N ARG A 4 14.80 -10.57 -9.72
CA ARG A 4 16.22 -10.56 -9.41
C ARG A 4 16.53 -11.72 -8.45
N SER A 5 17.71 -12.28 -8.51
CA SER A 5 18.08 -13.35 -7.58
C SER A 5 18.08 -12.83 -6.13
N ILE A 6 17.70 -13.71 -5.19
CA ILE A 6 17.69 -13.35 -3.77
C ILE A 6 19.09 -12.92 -3.29
N GLY A 7 20.14 -13.57 -3.80
CA GLY A 7 21.53 -13.23 -3.47
C GLY A 7 21.92 -11.81 -3.89
N GLU A 8 21.51 -11.37 -5.09
CA GLU A 8 21.76 -10.00 -5.56
C GLU A 8 21.04 -8.95 -4.71
N ILE A 9 19.76 -9.21 -4.35
CA ILE A 9 18.98 -8.28 -3.54
C ILE A 9 19.58 -8.17 -2.14
N VAL A 10 19.87 -9.30 -1.52
CA VAL A 10 20.42 -9.40 -0.17
C VAL A 10 21.80 -8.72 -0.10
N ALA A 11 22.69 -8.96 -1.07
CA ALA A 11 24.01 -8.30 -1.13
C ALA A 11 23.86 -6.78 -1.28
N HIS A 12 22.93 -6.32 -2.12
CA HIS A 12 22.66 -4.90 -2.32
C HIS A 12 22.13 -4.24 -1.04
N VAL A 13 21.15 -4.86 -0.39
CA VAL A 13 20.60 -4.37 0.88
C VAL A 13 21.65 -4.29 1.97
N ARG A 14 22.46 -5.35 2.12
CA ARG A 14 23.55 -5.34 3.10
C ARG A 14 24.56 -4.23 2.82
N SER A 15 24.92 -4.01 1.58
CA SER A 15 25.82 -2.91 1.19
C SER A 15 25.26 -1.55 1.59
N LEU A 16 23.96 -1.30 1.38
CA LEU A 16 23.30 -0.06 1.80
C LEU A 16 23.25 0.09 3.33
N ALA A 17 22.92 -0.98 4.03
CA ALA A 17 22.83 -0.98 5.49
C ALA A 17 24.20 -0.68 6.15
N VAL A 18 25.28 -1.26 5.64
CA VAL A 18 26.67 -0.99 6.09
C VAL A 18 27.07 0.47 5.83
N GLN A 19 26.53 1.10 4.80
CA GLN A 19 26.75 2.53 4.50
C GLN A 19 25.91 3.46 5.39
N GLY A 20 25.13 2.94 6.33
CA GLY A 20 24.36 3.72 7.29
C GLY A 20 22.91 4.00 6.86
N VAL A 21 22.40 3.33 5.83
CA VAL A 21 20.97 3.39 5.47
C VAL A 21 20.14 2.76 6.60
N ARG A 22 19.14 3.49 7.07
CA ARG A 22 18.29 3.10 8.21
C ARG A 22 16.95 2.50 7.79
N GLU A 23 16.46 2.83 6.61
CA GLU A 23 15.22 2.29 6.06
C GLU A 23 15.40 1.92 4.58
N ILE A 24 14.84 0.78 4.18
CA ILE A 24 14.77 0.34 2.78
C ILE A 24 13.33 0.01 2.39
N THR A 25 13.02 0.22 1.12
CA THR A 25 11.75 -0.18 0.52
C THR A 25 12.02 -1.07 -0.69
N LEU A 26 11.49 -2.29 -0.66
CA LEU A 26 11.51 -3.18 -1.82
C LEU A 26 10.39 -2.79 -2.79
N LEU A 27 10.74 -2.62 -4.06
CA LEU A 27 9.83 -2.20 -5.11
C LEU A 27 9.78 -3.22 -6.25
N GLY A 28 8.59 -3.38 -6.82
CA GLY A 28 8.34 -4.18 -8.02
C GLY A 28 7.04 -3.72 -8.68
N GLN A 29 6.67 -4.28 -9.83
CA GLN A 29 5.34 -3.99 -10.42
C GLN A 29 4.20 -4.69 -9.65
N ILE A 30 4.44 -5.89 -9.16
CA ILE A 30 3.60 -6.67 -8.26
C ILE A 30 4.59 -7.40 -7.36
N VAL A 31 5.01 -6.73 -6.27
CA VAL A 31 6.13 -7.19 -5.45
C VAL A 31 5.86 -8.55 -4.78
N ASP A 32 4.62 -8.82 -4.42
CA ASP A 32 4.16 -10.06 -3.81
C ASP A 32 4.11 -11.26 -4.80
N ARG A 33 4.38 -11.02 -6.09
CA ARG A 33 4.68 -12.07 -7.08
C ARG A 33 6.16 -12.44 -7.18
N TYR A 34 7.03 -11.85 -6.37
CA TYR A 34 8.45 -12.18 -6.39
C TYR A 34 8.69 -13.70 -6.33
N GLY A 35 9.57 -14.20 -7.19
CA GLY A 35 9.94 -15.60 -7.28
C GLY A 35 8.97 -16.52 -8.03
N LYS A 36 7.78 -16.04 -8.44
CA LYS A 36 6.80 -16.85 -9.18
C LYS A 36 7.24 -17.25 -10.60
N ASP A 37 8.27 -16.59 -11.13
CA ASP A 37 8.91 -16.92 -12.40
C ASP A 37 10.03 -17.96 -12.26
N VAL A 38 10.35 -18.39 -11.04
CA VAL A 38 11.35 -19.41 -10.74
C VAL A 38 10.65 -20.62 -10.11
N PRO A 39 10.58 -21.80 -10.79
CA PRO A 39 10.00 -23.01 -10.20
C PRO A 39 10.72 -23.37 -8.89
N ASP A 40 9.93 -23.64 -7.85
CA ASP A 40 10.42 -23.98 -6.50
C ASP A 40 11.40 -22.96 -5.88
N GLY A 41 11.40 -21.73 -6.44
CA GLY A 41 12.23 -20.62 -5.97
C GLY A 41 11.68 -19.94 -4.72
N PRO A 42 12.50 -19.09 -4.09
CA PRO A 42 12.08 -18.30 -2.91
C PRO A 42 10.99 -17.31 -3.30
N ASP A 43 9.99 -17.19 -2.46
CA ASP A 43 8.94 -16.15 -2.56
C ASP A 43 9.31 -14.85 -1.82
N LEU A 44 8.40 -13.86 -1.82
CA LEU A 44 8.63 -12.59 -1.13
C LEU A 44 8.86 -12.78 0.37
N ALA A 45 8.14 -13.69 1.03
CA ALA A 45 8.33 -13.95 2.46
C ALA A 45 9.73 -14.48 2.76
N ASP A 46 10.25 -15.37 1.91
CA ASP A 46 11.62 -15.89 2.04
C ASP A 46 12.67 -14.79 1.81
N LEU A 47 12.42 -13.92 0.83
CA LEU A 47 13.27 -12.74 0.60
C LEU A 47 13.28 -11.81 1.81
N LEU A 48 12.11 -11.49 2.38
CA LEU A 48 11.99 -10.62 3.55
C LEU A 48 12.73 -11.18 4.77
N ARG A 49 12.61 -12.49 5.03
CA ARG A 49 13.35 -13.18 6.11
C ARG A 49 14.86 -13.11 5.89
N MET A 50 15.31 -13.28 4.65
CA MET A 50 16.74 -13.22 4.31
C MET A 50 17.28 -11.81 4.45
N VAL A 51 16.54 -10.80 3.96
CA VAL A 51 16.90 -9.38 4.10
C VAL A 51 17.00 -9.00 5.58
N HIS A 52 16.02 -9.37 6.39
CA HIS A 52 16.04 -9.14 7.83
C HIS A 52 17.29 -9.76 8.46
N ARG A 53 17.54 -11.05 8.26
CA ARG A 53 18.69 -11.79 8.84
C ARG A 53 20.04 -11.14 8.52
N VAL A 54 20.25 -10.72 7.26
CA VAL A 54 21.56 -10.16 6.86
C VAL A 54 21.76 -8.71 7.31
N THR A 55 20.77 -8.10 7.90
CA THR A 55 20.82 -6.72 8.39
C THR A 55 20.68 -6.61 9.92
N GLU A 56 20.51 -7.71 10.64
CA GLU A 56 20.37 -7.72 12.11
C GLU A 56 21.58 -7.09 12.84
N ASP A 57 22.77 -7.23 12.30
CA ASP A 57 24.01 -6.69 12.85
C ASP A 57 24.38 -5.30 12.28
N THR A 58 23.45 -4.65 11.59
CA THR A 58 23.64 -3.32 10.99
C THR A 58 22.76 -2.28 11.69
N GLY A 59 22.87 -1.03 11.25
CA GLY A 59 21.99 0.04 11.70
C GLY A 59 20.65 0.12 10.96
N LEU A 60 20.27 -0.85 10.12
CA LEU A 60 18.99 -0.86 9.43
C LEU A 60 17.87 -1.12 10.45
N GLU A 61 16.88 -0.22 10.49
CA GLU A 61 15.78 -0.29 11.42
C GLU A 61 14.46 -0.67 10.77
N ARG A 62 14.30 -0.38 9.46
CA ARG A 62 13.02 -0.53 8.78
C ARG A 62 13.13 -1.15 7.40
N ILE A 63 12.28 -2.11 7.16
CA ILE A 63 12.09 -2.77 5.86
C ILE A 63 10.63 -2.61 5.47
N ARG A 64 10.39 -2.11 4.25
CA ARG A 64 9.06 -1.97 3.64
C ARG A 64 9.03 -2.62 2.27
N PHE A 65 7.85 -2.91 1.79
CA PHE A 65 7.60 -3.23 0.39
C PHE A 65 6.31 -2.54 -0.07
N LEU A 66 6.24 -2.19 -1.34
CA LEU A 66 5.12 -1.49 -1.95
C LEU A 66 4.69 -2.19 -3.24
N THR A 67 3.55 -1.77 -3.80
CA THR A 67 3.02 -2.27 -5.08
C THR A 67 2.58 -3.73 -5.05
N SER A 68 1.86 -4.12 -4.00
CA SER A 68 1.23 -5.44 -3.90
C SER A 68 -0.04 -5.53 -4.73
N HIS A 69 -0.57 -6.74 -4.85
CA HIS A 69 -1.84 -7.00 -5.52
C HIS A 69 -2.71 -7.94 -4.67
N PRO A 70 -4.03 -7.67 -4.50
CA PRO A 70 -4.89 -8.45 -3.60
C PRO A 70 -4.83 -9.97 -3.79
N ASN A 71 -4.69 -10.44 -5.02
CA ASN A 71 -4.62 -11.88 -5.32
C ASN A 71 -3.31 -12.57 -4.94
N TRP A 72 -2.25 -11.81 -4.62
CA TRP A 72 -0.93 -12.37 -4.31
C TRP A 72 -0.51 -12.16 -2.86
N MET A 73 -1.27 -11.38 -2.08
CA MET A 73 -1.01 -11.19 -0.65
C MET A 73 -1.36 -12.46 0.13
N THR A 74 -0.34 -13.27 0.42
CA THR A 74 -0.49 -14.56 1.11
C THR A 74 -0.38 -14.42 2.62
N ASN A 75 -0.95 -15.39 3.35
CA ASN A 75 -0.78 -15.48 4.80
C ASN A 75 0.70 -15.56 5.20
N LYS A 76 1.53 -16.29 4.43
CA LYS A 76 2.97 -16.39 4.68
C LYS A 76 3.66 -15.02 4.67
N ILE A 77 3.28 -14.12 3.76
CA ILE A 77 3.80 -12.73 3.73
C ILE A 77 3.34 -11.98 4.97
N LEU A 78 2.03 -12.04 5.30
CA LEU A 78 1.46 -11.33 6.44
C LEU A 78 2.07 -11.80 7.77
N ASP A 79 2.20 -13.11 7.96
CA ASP A 79 2.84 -13.69 9.14
C ASP A 79 4.30 -13.26 9.25
N THR A 80 5.03 -13.19 8.12
CA THR A 80 6.41 -12.72 8.10
C THR A 80 6.50 -11.24 8.52
N VAL A 81 5.56 -10.39 8.09
CA VAL A 81 5.50 -8.98 8.53
C VAL A 81 5.21 -8.89 10.04
N ALA A 82 4.32 -9.73 10.54
CA ALA A 82 3.98 -9.74 11.96
C ALA A 82 5.11 -10.25 12.87
N GLU A 83 5.92 -11.20 12.38
CA GLU A 83 6.98 -11.86 13.16
C GLU A 83 8.28 -11.04 13.24
N LEU A 84 8.66 -10.35 12.18
CA LEU A 84 9.99 -9.74 12.07
C LEU A 84 9.99 -8.27 12.49
N PRO A 85 10.76 -7.88 13.51
CA PRO A 85 10.68 -6.55 14.12
C PRO A 85 11.10 -5.39 13.19
N HIS A 86 11.93 -5.65 12.18
CA HIS A 86 12.32 -4.62 11.20
C HIS A 86 11.30 -4.45 10.07
N LEU A 87 10.34 -5.36 9.92
CA LEU A 87 9.28 -5.21 8.94
C LEU A 87 8.20 -4.29 9.49
N MET A 88 7.97 -3.20 8.77
CA MET A 88 7.01 -2.20 9.23
C MET A 88 5.57 -2.67 8.99
N PRO A 89 4.65 -2.41 9.94
CA PRO A 89 3.26 -2.82 9.85
C PRO A 89 2.47 -1.91 8.89
N VAL A 90 2.89 -1.88 7.62
CA VAL A 90 2.25 -1.14 6.54
C VAL A 90 2.06 -2.06 5.35
N ILE A 91 0.82 -2.23 4.95
CA ILE A 91 0.46 -3.05 3.78
C ILE A 91 -0.25 -2.17 2.75
N GLU A 92 0.30 -2.13 1.55
CA GLU A 92 -0.33 -1.47 0.40
C GLU A 92 -0.98 -2.52 -0.48
N VAL A 93 -2.30 -2.49 -0.55
CA VAL A 93 -3.13 -3.38 -1.38
C VAL A 93 -4.18 -2.57 -2.14
N PRO A 94 -3.92 -2.25 -3.41
CA PRO A 94 -4.83 -1.43 -4.21
C PRO A 94 -6.18 -2.11 -4.47
N VAL A 95 -7.30 -1.47 -4.06
CA VAL A 95 -8.64 -1.96 -4.39
C VAL A 95 -9.11 -1.52 -5.78
N GLN A 96 -8.73 -0.33 -6.18
CA GLN A 96 -9.05 0.37 -7.42
C GLN A 96 -10.49 0.88 -7.50
N ALA A 97 -11.52 0.12 -7.14
CA ALA A 97 -12.92 0.51 -7.07
C ALA A 97 -13.68 -0.37 -6.07
N GLY A 98 -14.82 0.09 -5.59
CA GLY A 98 -15.69 -0.62 -4.66
C GLY A 98 -16.91 -1.29 -5.31
N ASP A 99 -16.86 -1.51 -6.62
CA ASP A 99 -17.94 -2.14 -7.38
C ASP A 99 -17.38 -3.26 -8.27
N ASP A 100 -18.04 -4.41 -8.26
CA ASP A 100 -17.56 -5.61 -8.97
C ASP A 100 -17.58 -5.46 -10.50
N VAL A 101 -18.54 -4.70 -11.05
CA VAL A 101 -18.62 -4.44 -12.50
C VAL A 101 -17.44 -3.53 -12.91
N VAL A 102 -17.18 -2.49 -12.13
CA VAL A 102 -16.03 -1.60 -12.37
C VAL A 102 -14.71 -2.38 -12.26
N LEU A 103 -14.54 -3.20 -11.23
CA LEU A 103 -13.37 -4.08 -11.07
C LEU A 103 -13.20 -5.04 -12.23
N GLN A 104 -14.29 -5.64 -12.74
CA GLN A 104 -14.26 -6.51 -13.91
C GLN A 104 -13.84 -5.74 -15.18
N ASN A 105 -14.36 -4.53 -15.39
CA ASN A 105 -13.99 -3.65 -16.50
C ASN A 105 -12.50 -3.24 -16.42
N MET A 106 -11.98 -3.01 -15.22
CA MET A 106 -10.56 -2.76 -14.94
C MET A 106 -9.69 -4.03 -15.03
N LYS A 107 -10.27 -5.22 -15.24
CA LYS A 107 -9.56 -6.53 -15.31
C LYS A 107 -8.79 -6.86 -14.04
N ARG A 108 -9.36 -6.59 -12.87
CA ARG A 108 -8.66 -6.79 -11.58
C ARG A 108 -8.64 -8.23 -11.09
N GLY A 109 -9.61 -9.07 -11.46
CA GLY A 109 -9.64 -10.51 -11.16
C GLY A 109 -9.90 -10.84 -9.68
N TYR A 110 -10.53 -9.94 -8.94
CA TYR A 110 -11.06 -10.13 -7.59
C TYR A 110 -12.37 -9.34 -7.43
N THR A 111 -13.14 -9.70 -6.39
CA THR A 111 -14.39 -9.02 -6.03
C THR A 111 -14.20 -8.14 -4.80
N VAL A 112 -15.17 -7.25 -4.58
CA VAL A 112 -15.24 -6.39 -3.39
C VAL A 112 -15.29 -7.23 -2.11
N ASP A 113 -16.07 -8.34 -2.11
CA ASP A 113 -16.14 -9.25 -0.96
C ASP A 113 -14.79 -9.93 -0.66
N GLN A 114 -14.06 -10.35 -1.69
CA GLN A 114 -12.70 -10.88 -1.53
C GLN A 114 -11.76 -9.83 -0.95
N TYR A 115 -11.87 -8.58 -1.37
CA TYR A 115 -11.08 -7.50 -0.82
C TYR A 115 -11.41 -7.21 0.65
N ARG A 116 -12.70 -7.18 1.04
CA ARG A 116 -13.10 -7.08 2.46
C ARG A 116 -12.48 -8.18 3.33
N LYS A 117 -12.55 -9.42 2.84
CA LYS A 117 -11.95 -10.58 3.53
C LYS A 117 -10.43 -10.44 3.67
N LEU A 118 -9.76 -9.94 2.64
CA LEU A 118 -8.32 -9.66 2.69
C LEU A 118 -7.99 -8.61 3.74
N VAL A 119 -8.69 -7.48 3.77
CA VAL A 119 -8.49 -6.42 4.77
C VAL A 119 -8.70 -6.95 6.20
N ALA A 120 -9.77 -7.73 6.42
CA ALA A 120 -10.02 -8.37 7.71
C ALA A 120 -8.88 -9.33 8.10
N ASN A 121 -8.40 -10.14 7.17
CA ASN A 121 -7.28 -11.07 7.38
C ASN A 121 -5.97 -10.32 7.69
N ILE A 122 -5.65 -9.24 6.99
CA ILE A 122 -4.48 -8.40 7.28
C ILE A 122 -4.56 -7.87 8.71
N ARG A 123 -5.68 -7.29 9.11
CA ARG A 123 -5.88 -6.73 10.46
C ARG A 123 -5.84 -7.78 11.56
N SER A 124 -6.29 -9.00 11.29
CA SER A 124 -6.24 -10.09 12.27
C SER A 124 -4.83 -10.62 12.53
N ARG A 125 -3.91 -10.49 11.55
CA ARG A 125 -2.55 -11.03 11.61
C ARG A 125 -1.51 -10.02 12.05
N ILE A 126 -1.66 -8.76 11.66
CA ILE A 126 -0.67 -7.73 11.93
C ILE A 126 -1.29 -6.69 12.87
N PRO A 127 -0.92 -6.69 14.17
CA PRO A 127 -1.40 -5.68 15.12
C PRO A 127 -1.04 -4.25 14.67
N ASP A 128 -1.95 -3.30 14.85
CA ASP A 128 -1.77 -1.89 14.53
C ASP A 128 -1.31 -1.61 13.08
N VAL A 129 -1.66 -2.50 12.14
CA VAL A 129 -1.32 -2.34 10.74
C VAL A 129 -1.96 -1.09 10.12
N ALA A 130 -1.17 -0.34 9.37
CA ALA A 130 -1.68 0.68 8.46
C ALA A 130 -1.91 0.05 7.07
N ILE A 131 -3.11 0.20 6.55
CA ILE A 131 -3.46 -0.30 5.21
C ILE A 131 -3.61 0.87 4.26
N HIS A 132 -2.83 0.82 3.18
CA HIS A 132 -2.88 1.80 2.09
C HIS A 132 -3.53 1.17 0.85
N THR A 133 -4.24 1.98 0.09
CA THR A 133 -4.92 1.53 -1.14
C THR A 133 -4.87 2.61 -2.21
N ASP A 134 -5.05 2.19 -3.46
CA ASP A 134 -5.28 3.09 -4.59
C ASP A 134 -6.72 2.95 -5.05
N VAL A 135 -7.33 4.08 -5.45
CA VAL A 135 -8.67 4.15 -6.01
C VAL A 135 -8.68 5.08 -7.21
N ILE A 136 -9.37 4.66 -8.26
CA ILE A 136 -9.60 5.46 -9.45
C ILE A 136 -11.10 5.75 -9.55
N VAL A 137 -11.48 7.02 -9.52
CA VAL A 137 -12.86 7.47 -9.74
C VAL A 137 -13.07 7.96 -11.17
N GLY A 138 -14.29 7.79 -11.66
CA GLY A 138 -14.66 8.20 -13.02
C GLY A 138 -14.04 7.30 -14.09
N PHE A 139 -13.89 6.00 -13.82
CA PHE A 139 -13.53 5.03 -14.85
C PHE A 139 -14.62 4.97 -15.93
N PRO A 140 -14.29 4.73 -17.22
CA PRO A 140 -15.28 4.67 -18.28
C PRO A 140 -16.48 3.78 -17.96
N GLY A 141 -17.68 4.33 -18.07
CA GLY A 141 -18.93 3.66 -17.76
C GLY A 141 -19.29 3.60 -16.27
N GLU A 142 -18.50 4.19 -15.38
CA GLU A 142 -18.80 4.21 -13.94
C GLU A 142 -20.05 5.07 -13.65
N THR A 143 -21.13 4.43 -13.20
CA THR A 143 -22.37 5.11 -12.80
C THR A 143 -22.23 5.78 -11.43
N GLU A 144 -23.23 6.62 -11.05
CA GLU A 144 -23.26 7.21 -9.71
C GLU A 144 -23.43 6.13 -8.62
N GLU A 145 -24.24 5.12 -8.84
CA GLU A 145 -24.41 4.00 -7.92
C GLU A 145 -23.09 3.24 -7.69
N GLN A 146 -22.33 2.99 -8.75
CA GLN A 146 -21.04 2.32 -8.66
C GLN A 146 -19.98 3.17 -7.95
N PHE A 147 -20.00 4.48 -8.17
CA PHE A 147 -19.20 5.41 -7.37
C PHE A 147 -19.61 5.38 -5.90
N GLN A 148 -20.91 5.40 -5.60
CA GLN A 148 -21.39 5.30 -4.22
C GLN A 148 -20.94 4.01 -3.54
N ASN A 149 -20.97 2.87 -4.25
CA ASN A 149 -20.44 1.60 -3.75
C ASN A 149 -18.94 1.72 -3.37
N THR A 150 -18.15 2.46 -4.16
CA THR A 150 -16.73 2.72 -3.85
C THR A 150 -16.59 3.60 -2.61
N TYR A 151 -17.35 4.66 -2.51
CA TYR A 151 -17.38 5.56 -1.35
C TYR A 151 -17.75 4.80 -0.06
N ASP A 152 -18.82 4.01 -0.11
CA ASP A 152 -19.32 3.24 1.04
C ASP A 152 -18.30 2.19 1.50
N LEU A 153 -17.65 1.50 0.57
CA LEU A 153 -16.57 0.56 0.88
C LEU A 153 -15.41 1.24 1.62
N LEU A 154 -14.98 2.41 1.18
CA LEU A 154 -13.89 3.14 1.83
C LEU A 154 -14.30 3.66 3.21
N ALA A 155 -15.53 4.16 3.36
CA ALA A 155 -16.09 4.60 4.64
C ALA A 155 -16.25 3.43 5.64
N GLU A 156 -16.63 2.24 5.15
CA GLU A 156 -16.71 1.00 5.93
C GLU A 156 -15.34 0.55 6.41
N LEU A 157 -14.38 0.44 5.48
CA LEU A 157 -13.09 -0.16 5.76
C LEU A 157 -12.15 0.75 6.54
N LYS A 158 -12.34 2.07 6.48
CA LYS A 158 -11.50 3.05 7.20
C LYS A 158 -10.01 2.76 7.05
N LEU A 159 -9.53 2.85 5.82
CA LEU A 159 -8.13 2.58 5.49
C LEU A 159 -7.26 3.79 5.86
N ASP A 160 -6.00 3.54 6.23
CA ASP A 160 -5.07 4.55 6.71
C ASP A 160 -4.65 5.56 5.63
N LYS A 161 -4.67 5.15 4.38
CA LYS A 161 -4.37 6.01 3.24
C LYS A 161 -5.06 5.52 1.97
N VAL A 162 -5.72 6.43 1.29
CA VAL A 162 -6.25 6.23 -0.06
C VAL A 162 -5.49 7.13 -1.02
N HIS A 163 -4.78 6.53 -1.96
CA HIS A 163 -4.22 7.25 -3.10
C HIS A 163 -5.31 7.38 -4.16
N LEU A 164 -6.01 8.50 -4.11
CA LEU A 164 -7.14 8.76 -4.97
C LEU A 164 -6.70 9.40 -6.28
N ALA A 165 -7.13 8.84 -7.39
CA ALA A 165 -6.88 9.37 -8.72
C ALA A 165 -8.18 9.50 -9.52
N ARG A 166 -8.27 10.55 -10.33
CA ARG A 166 -9.28 10.65 -11.40
C ARG A 166 -8.81 9.82 -12.59
N TYR A 167 -9.73 9.08 -13.21
CA TYR A 167 -9.39 8.38 -14.44
C TYR A 167 -8.86 9.35 -15.51
N SER A 168 -7.79 8.95 -16.13
CA SER A 168 -7.20 9.65 -17.29
C SER A 168 -6.80 8.61 -18.34
N PRO A 169 -7.25 8.75 -19.59
CA PRO A 169 -6.89 7.83 -20.65
C PRO A 169 -5.38 7.76 -20.85
N ARG A 170 -4.81 6.57 -20.75
CA ARG A 170 -3.38 6.36 -21.03
C ARG A 170 -3.23 5.70 -22.41
N PRO A 171 -2.44 6.25 -23.31
CA PRO A 171 -2.18 5.64 -24.61
C PRO A 171 -1.79 4.16 -24.46
N HIS A 172 -2.28 3.32 -25.36
CA HIS A 172 -2.00 1.88 -25.42
C HIS A 172 -2.68 1.01 -24.35
N THR A 173 -3.45 1.56 -23.42
CA THR A 173 -4.28 0.75 -22.52
C THR A 173 -5.53 0.23 -23.22
N LEU A 174 -6.06 -0.90 -22.74
CA LEU A 174 -7.28 -1.49 -23.26
C LEU A 174 -8.47 -0.51 -23.10
N SER A 175 -8.61 0.09 -21.93
CA SER A 175 -9.66 1.07 -21.64
C SER A 175 -9.64 2.25 -22.62
N ALA A 176 -8.46 2.85 -22.88
CA ALA A 176 -8.35 3.97 -23.82
C ALA A 176 -8.64 3.59 -25.29
N ARG A 177 -8.55 2.29 -25.65
CA ARG A 177 -8.81 1.81 -27.01
C ARG A 177 -10.25 1.39 -27.25
N SER A 178 -10.91 0.84 -26.21
CA SER A 178 -12.20 0.14 -26.37
C SER A 178 -13.33 0.72 -25.55
N MET A 179 -13.08 1.68 -24.68
CA MET A 179 -14.08 2.29 -23.82
C MET A 179 -14.08 3.81 -24.02
N PRO A 180 -15.24 4.43 -24.32
CA PRO A 180 -15.35 5.87 -24.36
C PRO A 180 -15.14 6.44 -22.96
N ASP A 181 -14.44 7.56 -22.84
CA ASP A 181 -14.33 8.30 -21.58
C ASP A 181 -15.59 9.16 -21.41
N ASP A 182 -16.65 8.54 -20.92
CA ASP A 182 -18.02 9.06 -20.85
C ASP A 182 -18.39 9.71 -19.52
N VAL A 183 -17.48 9.69 -18.54
CA VAL A 183 -17.63 10.43 -17.28
C VAL A 183 -16.96 11.80 -17.45
N SER A 184 -17.73 12.89 -17.28
CA SER A 184 -17.18 14.24 -17.46
C SER A 184 -16.08 14.59 -16.46
N ASP A 185 -15.20 15.53 -16.82
CA ASP A 185 -14.12 15.97 -15.94
C ASP A 185 -14.64 16.65 -14.66
N GLU A 186 -15.78 17.35 -14.75
CA GLU A 186 -16.48 17.94 -13.61
C GLU A 186 -16.96 16.86 -12.65
N GLU A 187 -17.53 15.76 -13.19
CA GLU A 187 -18.02 14.64 -12.39
C GLU A 187 -16.86 13.87 -11.75
N LYS A 188 -15.78 13.60 -12.48
CA LYS A 188 -14.55 13.02 -11.93
C LYS A 188 -13.98 13.88 -10.80
N LYS A 189 -14.02 15.20 -10.96
CA LYS A 189 -13.57 16.15 -9.93
C LYS A 189 -14.46 16.08 -8.70
N ARG A 190 -15.78 16.11 -8.87
CA ARG A 190 -16.75 15.97 -7.77
C ARG A 190 -16.54 14.69 -6.97
N ARG A 191 -16.45 13.55 -7.66
CA ARG A 191 -16.21 12.24 -7.02
C ARG A 191 -14.91 12.19 -6.25
N HIS A 192 -13.87 12.78 -6.82
CA HIS A 192 -12.56 12.89 -6.14
C HIS A 192 -12.67 13.74 -4.87
N GLU A 193 -13.21 14.95 -4.96
CA GLU A 193 -13.34 15.87 -3.81
C GLU A 193 -14.21 15.26 -2.70
N THR A 194 -15.36 14.67 -3.05
CA THR A 194 -16.23 13.98 -2.08
C THR A 194 -15.51 12.84 -1.33
N THR A 195 -14.72 12.05 -2.07
CA THR A 195 -13.98 10.93 -1.46
C THR A 195 -12.82 11.44 -0.61
N ASP A 196 -12.12 12.49 -1.05
CA ASP A 196 -10.99 13.09 -0.32
C ASP A 196 -11.45 13.70 1.02
N GLU A 197 -12.58 14.40 1.04
CA GLU A 197 -13.21 14.94 2.26
C GLU A 197 -13.57 13.81 3.25
N MET A 198 -14.19 12.73 2.79
CA MET A 198 -14.50 11.56 3.63
C MET A 198 -13.21 10.95 4.19
N GLN A 199 -12.20 10.76 3.35
CA GLN A 199 -10.93 10.19 3.76
C GLN A 199 -10.18 11.07 4.77
N ALA A 200 -10.27 12.39 4.66
CA ALA A 200 -9.73 13.32 5.66
C ALA A 200 -10.39 13.11 7.03
N GLY A 201 -11.69 12.89 7.09
CA GLY A 201 -12.43 12.53 8.31
C GLY A 201 -11.97 11.20 8.91
N VAL A 202 -11.84 10.16 8.08
CA VAL A 202 -11.32 8.83 8.49
C VAL A 202 -9.89 8.97 9.05
N LEU A 203 -9.04 9.74 8.38
CA LEU A 203 -7.66 9.95 8.83
C LEU A 203 -7.60 10.68 10.18
N ALA A 204 -8.45 11.68 10.39
CA ALA A 204 -8.56 12.39 11.66
C ALA A 204 -8.97 11.44 12.79
N GLU A 205 -9.96 10.55 12.56
CA GLU A 205 -10.39 9.53 13.50
C GLU A 205 -9.25 8.54 13.85
N ILE A 206 -8.54 8.04 12.82
CA ILE A 206 -7.41 7.12 13.03
C ILE A 206 -6.29 7.81 13.80
N ASN A 207 -5.94 9.04 13.46
CA ASN A 207 -4.87 9.78 14.11
C ASN A 207 -5.21 10.14 15.56
N ALA A 208 -6.49 10.40 15.86
CA ALA A 208 -6.95 10.65 17.22
C ALA A 208 -6.65 9.50 18.18
N ARG A 209 -6.54 8.25 17.69
CA ARG A 209 -6.20 7.07 18.49
C ARG A 209 -4.76 7.10 19.03
N THR A 210 -3.90 7.98 18.48
CA THR A 210 -2.51 8.16 18.93
C THR A 210 -2.33 9.30 19.94
N LEU A 211 -3.36 10.11 20.18
CA LEU A 211 -3.29 11.18 21.15
C LEU A 211 -2.99 10.65 22.54
N GLY A 212 -2.05 11.28 23.23
CA GLY A 212 -1.60 10.87 24.57
C GLY A 212 -0.73 9.61 24.60
N LYS A 213 -0.36 9.05 23.44
CA LYS A 213 0.54 7.89 23.37
C LYS A 213 1.95 8.32 22.96
N THR A 214 2.95 7.62 23.47
CA THR A 214 4.33 7.71 22.99
C THR A 214 4.49 6.73 21.82
N VAL A 215 4.97 7.23 20.69
CA VAL A 215 5.21 6.43 19.49
C VAL A 215 6.67 6.58 19.02
N PRO A 216 7.33 5.51 18.57
CA PRO A 216 8.67 5.62 18.01
C PRO A 216 8.63 6.34 16.65
N VAL A 217 9.59 7.24 16.43
CA VAL A 217 9.71 7.99 15.17
C VAL A 217 11.14 7.84 14.65
N LEU A 218 11.30 7.36 13.42
CA LEU A 218 12.58 7.45 12.72
C LEU A 218 12.71 8.87 12.18
N VAL A 219 13.68 9.61 12.70
CA VAL A 219 13.92 11.01 12.33
C VAL A 219 14.59 11.04 10.96
N GLU A 220 14.03 11.81 10.03
CA GLU A 220 14.50 11.91 8.65
C GLU A 220 15.29 13.19 8.40
N GLU A 221 14.78 14.32 8.89
CA GLU A 221 15.41 15.61 8.65
C GLU A 221 14.94 16.70 9.62
N TYR A 222 15.72 17.78 9.66
CA TYR A 222 15.34 19.04 10.31
C TYR A 222 14.99 20.08 9.23
N LEU A 223 13.76 20.56 9.20
CA LEU A 223 13.27 21.48 8.18
C LEU A 223 12.40 22.57 8.79
N LYS A 224 12.69 23.84 8.46
CA LYS A 224 11.91 25.00 8.89
C LYS A 224 11.67 25.09 10.41
N GLY A 225 12.71 24.78 11.21
CA GLY A 225 12.64 24.87 12.66
C GLY A 225 11.99 23.68 13.37
N ARG A 226 11.71 22.58 12.66
CA ARG A 226 11.12 21.36 13.23
C ARG A 226 11.82 20.11 12.73
N TRP A 227 11.89 19.12 13.57
CA TRP A 227 12.22 17.76 13.17
C TRP A 227 11.06 17.13 12.45
N ARG A 228 11.38 16.32 11.48
CA ARG A 228 10.43 15.51 10.71
C ARG A 228 10.87 14.05 10.71
N GLY A 229 9.92 13.15 10.88
CA GLY A 229 10.17 11.72 10.82
C GLY A 229 8.88 10.93 10.62
N ARG A 230 9.00 9.61 10.59
CA ARG A 230 7.87 8.71 10.37
C ARG A 230 7.74 7.67 11.46
N THR A 231 6.48 7.37 11.81
CA THR A 231 6.17 6.22 12.67
C THR A 231 6.35 4.89 11.92
N PRO A 232 6.33 3.74 12.59
CA PRO A 232 6.31 2.43 11.92
C PRO A 232 5.17 2.29 10.91
N GLN A 233 3.99 2.89 11.17
CA GLN A 233 2.82 2.93 10.30
C GLN A 233 2.95 3.95 9.15
N ASN A 234 4.16 4.48 8.92
CA ASN A 234 4.46 5.47 7.87
C ASN A 234 3.73 6.83 8.03
N LYS A 235 3.27 7.15 9.23
CA LYS A 235 2.66 8.46 9.51
C LYS A 235 3.75 9.50 9.71
N LEU A 236 3.62 10.63 8.98
CA LEU A 236 4.53 11.76 9.10
C LEU A 236 4.26 12.50 10.41
N VAL A 237 5.31 12.76 11.16
CA VAL A 237 5.28 13.47 12.45
C VAL A 237 6.24 14.65 12.39
N PHE A 238 5.78 15.80 12.89
CA PHE A 238 6.60 16.99 13.11
C PHE A 238 6.69 17.24 14.60
N PHE A 239 7.87 17.57 15.10
CA PHE A 239 8.10 17.84 16.51
C PHE A 239 9.25 18.85 16.69
N GLU A 240 9.28 19.47 17.86
CA GLU A 240 10.33 20.38 18.33
C GLU A 240 11.13 19.68 19.43
N ASP A 241 12.38 20.11 19.67
CA ASP A 241 13.21 19.59 20.79
C ASP A 241 12.63 19.98 22.15
#